data_99eb1891b2e08097039c74040cdff7b4
#
_entry.id   99eb1891b2e08097039c74040cdff7b4
#
_cell.length_a   1.000
_cell.length_b   1.000
_cell.length_c   1.000
_cell.angle_alpha   90.00
_cell.angle_beta   90.00
_cell.angle_gamma   90.00
#
_symmetry.space_group_name_H-M   'P 1'
#
loop_
_entity.id
_entity.type
_entity.pdbx_description
1 polymer ?
#
loop_
_entity_poly.entity_id
_entity_poly.type
_entity_poly.pdbx_seq_one_letter_code
_entity_poly.pdbx_strand_id
1 'polypeptide(L)'
;TVLAAVDAGVDIVDAAMDSFSGTPSQPCLGSIVEALSGAERDPGLDPEWIRRISFYWEAVRHQYAAFESDLKGPASEVYLHEMPGGQFTNLKEQARSLGLESRWHRVAQTYADANQMFGDIVKVTPSSKVVGDMALMMVSQDLTVADVENPAKDIAFPDSVVSMLKGDLGQPPGGWPEALQKKALKGDKPYTDRPGALLAQADLDAERAAIETKLERPVSDF
;
A
#
# COMPACT_ATOMS: atom_id res chain seq x y z
N THR A 1 -17.72 9.35 -5.04
CA THR A 1 -17.02 8.40 -5.93
C THR A 1 -17.88 7.16 -6.16
N VAL A 2 -18.30 6.39 -5.12
CA VAL A 2 -19.09 5.16 -5.29
C VAL A 2 -20.40 5.40 -6.04
N LEU A 3 -21.18 6.41 -5.66
CA LEU A 3 -22.47 6.69 -6.35
C LEU A 3 -22.25 7.00 -7.84
N ALA A 4 -21.20 7.78 -8.18
CA ALA A 4 -20.86 8.04 -9.58
C ALA A 4 -20.43 6.76 -10.33
N ALA A 5 -19.78 5.81 -9.66
CA ALA A 5 -19.46 4.52 -10.24
C ALA A 5 -20.73 3.67 -10.47
N VAL A 6 -21.66 3.71 -9.53
CA VAL A 6 -22.98 3.04 -9.67
C VAL A 6 -23.76 3.62 -10.86
N ASP A 7 -23.79 4.97 -10.99
CA ASP A 7 -24.43 5.64 -12.12
C ASP A 7 -23.77 5.27 -13.46
N ALA A 8 -22.44 5.04 -13.44
CA ALA A 8 -21.69 4.58 -14.61
C ALA A 8 -21.84 3.09 -14.93
N GLY A 9 -22.56 2.32 -14.11
CA GLY A 9 -22.90 0.93 -14.36
C GLY A 9 -22.01 -0.11 -13.68
N VAL A 10 -21.28 0.23 -12.62
CA VAL A 10 -20.49 -0.76 -11.87
C VAL A 10 -21.44 -1.79 -11.20
N ASP A 11 -21.06 -3.05 -11.17
CA ASP A 11 -21.85 -4.14 -10.59
C ASP A 11 -21.49 -4.46 -9.14
N ILE A 12 -20.24 -4.23 -8.76
CA ILE A 12 -19.70 -4.54 -7.42
C ILE A 12 -18.91 -3.34 -6.92
N VAL A 13 -19.15 -2.96 -5.67
CA VAL A 13 -18.38 -1.93 -4.96
C VAL A 13 -17.90 -2.43 -3.61
N ASP A 14 -16.70 -2.02 -3.23
CA ASP A 14 -16.19 -2.29 -1.90
C ASP A 14 -16.59 -1.17 -0.94
N ALA A 15 -17.04 -1.56 0.23
CA ALA A 15 -17.43 -0.67 1.30
C ALA A 15 -16.99 -1.22 2.67
N ALA A 16 -16.92 -0.36 3.67
CA ALA A 16 -16.63 -0.76 5.03
C ALA A 16 -17.84 -0.58 5.94
N MET A 17 -17.93 -1.41 6.99
CA MET A 17 -18.92 -1.21 8.04
C MET A 17 -18.80 0.22 8.58
N ASP A 18 -19.91 0.85 8.91
CA ASP A 18 -20.01 2.29 9.24
C ASP A 18 -18.97 2.73 10.27
N SER A 19 -18.81 1.97 11.34
CA SER A 19 -17.83 2.23 12.41
C SER A 19 -16.37 2.12 11.98
N PHE A 20 -16.06 1.49 10.84
CA PHE A 20 -14.71 1.33 10.30
C PHE A 20 -14.50 2.09 8.98
N SER A 21 -15.50 2.83 8.54
CA SER A 21 -15.48 3.53 7.26
C SER A 21 -14.69 4.85 7.29
N GLY A 22 -14.43 5.37 6.11
CA GLY A 22 -13.76 6.68 5.96
C GLY A 22 -12.25 6.63 6.14
N THR A 23 -11.61 7.80 6.19
CA THR A 23 -10.16 7.97 6.29
C THR A 23 -9.39 7.07 5.30
N PRO A 24 -8.42 6.21 5.69
CA PRO A 24 -7.74 5.31 4.77
C PRO A 24 -8.50 4.00 4.49
N SER A 25 -9.71 3.83 5.03
CA SER A 25 -10.56 2.67 4.79
C SER A 25 -11.47 2.89 3.57
N GLN A 26 -12.50 2.05 3.43
CA GLN A 26 -13.46 2.13 2.36
C GLN A 26 -14.62 3.08 2.70
N PRO A 27 -15.46 3.49 1.72
CA PRO A 27 -16.67 4.26 1.97
C PRO A 27 -17.65 3.55 2.90
N CYS A 28 -18.49 4.34 3.57
CA CYS A 28 -19.47 3.85 4.55
C CYS A 28 -20.58 3.02 3.88
N LEU A 29 -20.69 1.75 4.23
CA LEU A 29 -21.67 0.82 3.69
C LEU A 29 -23.11 1.29 3.94
N GLY A 30 -23.44 1.68 5.16
CA GLY A 30 -24.78 2.15 5.51
C GLY A 30 -25.16 3.39 4.70
N SER A 31 -24.26 4.34 4.53
CA SER A 31 -24.50 5.54 3.73
C SER A 31 -24.75 5.22 2.24
N ILE A 32 -24.04 4.24 1.68
CA ILE A 32 -24.25 3.81 0.29
C ILE A 32 -25.62 3.15 0.14
N VAL A 33 -25.97 2.24 1.05
CA VAL A 33 -27.25 1.52 1.02
C VAL A 33 -28.43 2.48 1.16
N GLU A 34 -28.36 3.42 2.12
CA GLU A 34 -29.42 4.45 2.29
C GLU A 34 -29.53 5.38 1.06
N ALA A 35 -28.39 5.78 0.47
CA ALA A 35 -28.40 6.63 -0.71
C ALA A 35 -28.97 5.95 -1.97
N LEU A 36 -28.92 4.63 -2.05
CA LEU A 36 -29.44 3.83 -3.16
C LEU A 36 -30.83 3.23 -2.88
N SER A 37 -31.34 3.39 -1.65
CA SER A 37 -32.63 2.84 -1.26
C SER A 37 -33.77 3.35 -2.18
N GLY A 38 -34.52 2.43 -2.75
CA GLY A 38 -35.60 2.72 -3.70
C GLY A 38 -35.14 3.21 -5.09
N ALA A 39 -33.85 3.28 -5.36
CA ALA A 39 -33.31 3.57 -6.67
C ALA A 39 -33.34 2.33 -7.58
N GLU A 40 -33.14 2.51 -8.90
CA GLU A 40 -33.07 1.41 -9.87
C GLU A 40 -32.01 0.35 -9.50
N ARG A 41 -30.89 0.82 -8.91
CA ARG A 41 -29.77 -0.03 -8.49
C ARG A 41 -29.69 -0.20 -6.97
N ASP A 42 -30.83 -0.27 -6.31
CA ASP A 42 -30.92 -0.59 -4.88
C ASP A 42 -30.29 -1.97 -4.63
N PRO A 43 -29.28 -2.09 -3.73
CA PRO A 43 -28.63 -3.36 -3.44
C PRO A 43 -29.53 -4.34 -2.67
N GLY A 44 -30.71 -3.91 -2.19
CA GLY A 44 -31.65 -4.73 -1.44
C GLY A 44 -31.15 -5.17 -0.07
N LEU A 45 -30.15 -4.51 0.47
CA LEU A 45 -29.64 -4.77 1.82
C LEU A 45 -30.51 -4.08 2.87
N ASP A 46 -30.78 -4.78 3.97
CA ASP A 46 -31.56 -4.23 5.08
C ASP A 46 -30.73 -3.21 5.89
N PRO A 47 -31.07 -1.91 5.86
CA PRO A 47 -30.30 -0.89 6.56
C PRO A 47 -30.43 -1.01 8.10
N GLU A 48 -31.49 -1.65 8.61
CA GLU A 48 -31.60 -1.84 10.07
C GLU A 48 -30.57 -2.87 10.56
N TRP A 49 -30.38 -3.98 9.83
CA TRP A 49 -29.35 -4.95 10.16
C TRP A 49 -27.95 -4.36 10.05
N ILE A 50 -27.70 -3.53 9.05
CA ILE A 50 -26.39 -2.83 8.90
C ILE A 50 -26.14 -1.96 10.13
N ARG A 51 -27.11 -1.16 10.56
CA ARG A 51 -26.96 -0.31 11.77
C ARG A 51 -26.71 -1.15 13.03
N ARG A 52 -27.44 -2.23 13.22
CA ARG A 52 -27.25 -3.11 14.40
C ARG A 52 -25.86 -3.73 14.44
N ILE A 53 -25.38 -4.23 13.31
CA ILE A 53 -24.01 -4.77 13.19
C ILE A 53 -22.98 -3.65 13.40
N SER A 54 -23.24 -2.46 12.88
CA SER A 54 -22.36 -1.31 13.06
C SER A 54 -22.19 -0.91 14.53
N PHE A 55 -23.29 -0.90 15.32
CA PHE A 55 -23.23 -0.65 16.76
C PHE A 55 -22.38 -1.67 17.52
N TYR A 56 -22.51 -2.94 17.14
CA TYR A 56 -21.63 -3.98 17.70
C TYR A 56 -20.16 -3.68 17.41
N TRP A 57 -19.83 -3.40 16.15
CA TRP A 57 -18.46 -3.12 15.75
C TRP A 57 -17.93 -1.79 16.30
N GLU A 58 -18.77 -0.80 16.53
CA GLU A 58 -18.40 0.43 17.22
C GLU A 58 -17.94 0.13 18.65
N ALA A 59 -18.66 -0.70 19.37
CA ALA A 59 -18.29 -1.12 20.71
C ALA A 59 -16.98 -1.91 20.73
N VAL A 60 -16.78 -2.81 19.76
CA VAL A 60 -15.52 -3.55 19.60
C VAL A 60 -14.37 -2.61 19.28
N ARG A 61 -14.54 -1.69 18.32
CA ARG A 61 -13.54 -0.71 17.94
C ARG A 61 -13.08 0.14 19.12
N HIS A 62 -14.00 0.52 19.99
CA HIS A 62 -13.65 1.28 21.18
C HIS A 62 -12.62 0.58 22.08
N GLN A 63 -12.66 -0.76 22.16
CA GLN A 63 -11.69 -1.54 22.93
C GLN A 63 -10.29 -1.49 22.33
N TYR A 64 -10.16 -1.20 21.04
CA TYR A 64 -8.91 -1.10 20.30
C TYR A 64 -8.44 0.35 20.09
N ALA A 65 -9.10 1.34 20.69
CA ALA A 65 -8.80 2.76 20.48
C ALA A 65 -7.33 3.13 20.74
N ALA A 66 -6.67 2.45 21.66
CA ALA A 66 -5.24 2.66 21.95
C ALA A 66 -4.29 2.25 20.80
N PHE A 67 -4.77 1.45 19.85
CA PHE A 67 -4.01 0.98 18.69
C PHE A 67 -4.38 1.71 17.40
N GLU A 68 -5.33 2.64 17.45
CA GLU A 68 -5.73 3.41 16.28
C GLU A 68 -4.68 4.49 15.94
N SER A 69 -4.50 4.72 14.64
CA SER A 69 -3.70 5.86 14.19
C SER A 69 -4.44 7.18 14.46
N ASP A 70 -3.67 8.28 14.57
CA ASP A 70 -4.20 9.62 14.85
C ASP A 70 -5.02 10.26 13.72
N LEU A 71 -5.42 9.50 12.71
CA LEU A 71 -6.21 9.99 11.60
C LEU A 71 -7.64 10.27 12.07
N LYS A 72 -8.00 11.55 12.18
CA LYS A 72 -9.32 11.99 12.66
C LYS A 72 -10.34 12.25 11.54
N GLY A 73 -9.89 12.38 10.30
CA GLY A 73 -10.77 12.66 9.15
C GLY A 73 -10.08 12.53 7.81
N PRO A 74 -10.83 12.53 6.71
CA PRO A 74 -10.28 12.53 5.36
C PRO A 74 -9.57 13.86 5.08
N ALA A 75 -8.52 13.82 4.27
CA ALA A 75 -7.80 15.00 3.82
C ALA A 75 -7.69 15.02 2.28
N SER A 76 -7.80 16.22 1.69
CA SER A 76 -7.64 16.39 0.24
C SER A 76 -6.20 16.20 -0.24
N GLU A 77 -5.24 16.17 0.69
CA GLU A 77 -3.82 15.88 0.38
C GLU A 77 -3.62 14.55 -0.33
N VAL A 78 -4.55 13.59 -0.19
CA VAL A 78 -4.51 12.32 -0.91
C VAL A 78 -4.42 12.50 -2.42
N TYR A 79 -5.02 13.56 -2.97
CA TYR A 79 -4.95 13.88 -4.40
C TYR A 79 -3.59 14.44 -4.84
N LEU A 80 -2.72 14.79 -3.90
CA LEU A 80 -1.35 15.24 -4.17
C LEU A 80 -0.36 14.09 -4.05
N HIS A 81 -0.42 13.32 -2.97
CA HIS A 81 0.52 12.23 -2.74
C HIS A 81 0.05 10.86 -3.25
N GLU A 82 -1.27 10.68 -3.43
CA GLU A 82 -1.89 9.47 -3.98
C GLU A 82 -1.48 8.17 -3.23
N MET A 83 -1.17 8.27 -1.96
CA MET A 83 -0.85 7.07 -1.17
C MET A 83 -2.08 6.18 -1.03
N PRO A 84 -1.96 4.86 -1.25
CA PRO A 84 -2.99 3.92 -0.84
C PRO A 84 -3.25 4.02 0.68
N GLY A 85 -4.50 3.83 1.10
CA GLY A 85 -4.90 4.05 2.49
C GLY A 85 -4.06 3.30 3.52
N GLY A 86 -3.79 2.01 3.30
CA GLY A 86 -2.92 1.21 4.17
C GLY A 86 -1.48 1.72 4.20
N GLN A 87 -0.94 2.17 3.06
CA GLN A 87 0.40 2.74 3.00
C GLN A 87 0.47 4.09 3.73
N PHE A 88 -0.56 4.93 3.62
CA PHE A 88 -0.61 6.20 4.34
C PHE A 88 -0.44 5.99 5.85
N THR A 89 -1.23 5.09 6.44
CA THR A 89 -1.18 4.78 7.87
C THR A 89 0.18 4.22 8.28
N ASN A 90 0.67 3.22 7.54
CA ASN A 90 1.96 2.59 7.84
C ASN A 90 3.14 3.57 7.71
N LEU A 91 3.16 4.38 6.66
CA LEU A 91 4.24 5.34 6.43
C LEU A 91 4.25 6.44 7.50
N LYS A 92 3.07 6.86 7.97
CA LYS A 92 2.95 7.84 9.05
C LYS A 92 3.54 7.32 10.36
N GLU A 93 3.26 6.05 10.72
CA GLU A 93 3.85 5.41 11.90
C GLU A 93 5.36 5.19 11.76
N GLN A 94 5.83 4.81 10.56
CA GLN A 94 7.27 4.72 10.28
C GLN A 94 7.96 6.07 10.40
N ALA A 95 7.37 7.14 9.85
CA ALA A 95 7.89 8.51 9.99
C ALA A 95 7.97 8.94 11.46
N ARG A 96 6.95 8.62 12.26
CA ARG A 96 6.94 8.84 13.71
C ARG A 96 8.10 8.11 14.39
N SER A 97 8.27 6.83 14.10
CA SER A 97 9.34 6.00 14.66
C SER A 97 10.74 6.50 14.33
N LEU A 98 10.90 7.18 13.20
CA LEU A 98 12.16 7.82 12.76
C LEU A 98 12.31 9.27 13.25
N GLY A 99 11.37 9.79 14.06
CA GLY A 99 11.39 11.18 14.52
C GLY A 99 11.05 12.21 13.44
N LEU A 100 10.41 11.78 12.35
CA LEU A 100 10.02 12.62 11.22
C LEU A 100 8.55 13.09 11.28
N GLU A 101 7.86 12.89 12.38
CA GLU A 101 6.43 13.21 12.51
C GLU A 101 6.15 14.69 12.20
N SER A 102 6.96 15.61 12.73
CA SER A 102 6.84 17.04 12.46
C SER A 102 7.12 17.42 10.99
N ARG A 103 7.71 16.51 10.22
CA ARG A 103 8.04 16.67 8.80
C ARG A 103 7.08 15.85 7.90
N TRP A 104 5.95 15.42 8.42
CA TRP A 104 5.01 14.53 7.69
C TRP A 104 4.62 15.08 6.32
N HIS A 105 4.27 16.37 6.21
CA HIS A 105 3.89 16.96 4.93
C HIS A 105 5.04 16.89 3.89
N ARG A 106 6.29 17.01 4.36
CA ARG A 106 7.45 16.82 3.48
C ARG A 106 7.59 15.35 3.07
N VAL A 107 7.36 14.40 3.97
CA VAL A 107 7.35 12.95 3.63
C VAL A 107 6.28 12.67 2.58
N ALA A 108 5.07 13.19 2.76
CA ALA A 108 3.98 13.01 1.81
C ALA A 108 4.30 13.60 0.42
N GLN A 109 4.85 14.81 0.36
CA GLN A 109 5.28 15.41 -0.90
C GLN A 109 6.42 14.60 -1.54
N THR A 110 7.43 14.21 -0.77
CA THR A 110 8.55 13.41 -1.26
C THR A 110 8.10 12.03 -1.75
N TYR A 111 7.01 11.48 -1.20
CA TYR A 111 6.40 10.25 -1.71
C TYR A 111 5.90 10.42 -3.16
N ALA A 112 5.21 11.53 -3.45
CA ALA A 112 4.79 11.84 -4.81
C ALA A 112 6.00 12.04 -5.73
N ASP A 113 6.99 12.81 -5.28
CA ASP A 113 8.22 13.08 -6.04
C ASP A 113 8.99 11.78 -6.33
N ALA A 114 9.10 10.88 -5.36
CA ALA A 114 9.73 9.57 -5.51
C ALA A 114 8.99 8.70 -6.53
N ASN A 115 7.63 8.71 -6.51
CA ASN A 115 6.86 7.98 -7.50
C ASN A 115 7.08 8.51 -8.93
N GLN A 116 7.10 9.82 -9.10
CA GLN A 116 7.43 10.43 -10.40
C GLN A 116 8.85 10.05 -10.86
N MET A 117 9.82 10.06 -9.94
CA MET A 117 11.19 9.64 -10.24
C MET A 117 11.30 8.18 -10.63
N PHE A 118 10.42 7.29 -10.13
CA PHE A 118 10.33 5.89 -10.56
C PHE A 118 9.60 5.69 -11.89
N GLY A 119 9.08 6.75 -12.51
CA GLY A 119 8.33 6.70 -13.77
C GLY A 119 6.83 6.64 -13.59
N ASP A 120 6.30 7.19 -12.50
CA ASP A 120 4.88 7.24 -12.16
C ASP A 120 4.23 5.83 -12.16
N ILE A 121 4.80 4.96 -11.36
CA ILE A 121 4.36 3.57 -11.25
C ILE A 121 3.06 3.41 -10.48
N VAL A 122 2.35 2.32 -10.74
CA VAL A 122 1.17 1.93 -9.96
C VAL A 122 1.57 1.63 -8.52
N LYS A 123 0.93 2.35 -7.59
CA LYS A 123 1.17 2.26 -6.15
C LYS A 123 0.23 1.25 -5.50
N VAL A 124 0.62 -0.01 -5.55
CA VAL A 124 -0.07 -1.13 -4.91
C VAL A 124 0.94 -1.97 -4.14
N THR A 125 0.55 -2.74 -3.16
CA THR A 125 1.47 -3.62 -2.43
C THR A 125 2.17 -4.60 -3.40
N PRO A 126 3.50 -4.67 -3.42
CA PRO A 126 4.49 -4.06 -2.51
C PRO A 126 5.07 -2.71 -2.97
N SER A 127 4.81 -2.24 -4.20
CA SER A 127 5.45 -1.04 -4.76
C SER A 127 5.18 0.23 -3.94
N SER A 128 3.97 0.38 -3.40
CA SER A 128 3.63 1.53 -2.54
C SER A 128 4.52 1.65 -1.30
N LYS A 129 4.91 0.50 -0.71
CA LYS A 129 5.85 0.47 0.41
C LYS A 129 7.24 0.94 -0.03
N VAL A 130 7.72 0.49 -1.17
CA VAL A 130 9.05 0.86 -1.69
C VAL A 130 9.15 2.35 -1.98
N VAL A 131 8.09 2.94 -2.56
CA VAL A 131 8.01 4.41 -2.73
C VAL A 131 8.10 5.12 -1.38
N GLY A 132 7.44 4.58 -0.35
CA GLY A 132 7.51 5.09 1.02
C GLY A 132 8.91 5.00 1.63
N ASP A 133 9.58 3.86 1.47
CA ASP A 133 10.96 3.67 1.96
C ASP A 133 11.92 4.68 1.31
N MET A 134 11.75 4.93 0.00
CA MET A 134 12.51 5.95 -0.71
C MET A 134 12.24 7.36 -0.18
N ALA A 135 10.98 7.71 0.04
CA ALA A 135 10.59 9.01 0.57
C ALA A 135 11.16 9.25 1.98
N LEU A 136 11.08 8.24 2.86
CA LEU A 136 11.66 8.33 4.21
C LEU A 136 13.18 8.51 4.16
N MET A 137 13.87 7.76 3.32
CA MET A 137 15.31 7.91 3.13
C MET A 137 15.67 9.32 2.66
N MET A 138 14.99 9.83 1.64
CA MET A 138 15.24 11.18 1.12
C MET A 138 14.99 12.25 2.18
N VAL A 139 13.90 12.16 2.93
CA VAL A 139 13.60 13.16 3.97
C VAL A 139 14.54 13.05 5.16
N SER A 140 14.94 11.85 5.57
CA SER A 140 15.87 11.66 6.69
C SER A 140 17.27 12.19 6.40
N GLN A 141 17.68 12.15 5.13
CA GLN A 141 19.00 12.62 4.67
C GLN A 141 18.95 14.01 4.02
N ASP A 142 17.81 14.69 4.07
CA ASP A 142 17.59 16.00 3.43
C ASP A 142 17.92 16.04 1.93
N LEU A 143 17.67 14.93 1.22
CA LEU A 143 17.89 14.81 -0.21
C LEU A 143 16.69 15.34 -1.00
N THR A 144 17.00 15.96 -2.14
CA THR A 144 16.03 16.32 -3.20
C THR A 144 16.08 15.31 -4.34
N VAL A 145 15.10 15.37 -5.24
CA VAL A 145 15.12 14.59 -6.50
C VAL A 145 16.40 14.89 -7.29
N ALA A 146 16.78 16.16 -7.40
CA ALA A 146 18.01 16.55 -8.09
C ALA A 146 19.29 15.96 -7.47
N ASP A 147 19.31 15.77 -6.15
CA ASP A 147 20.41 15.09 -5.47
C ASP A 147 20.48 13.60 -5.83
N VAL A 148 19.32 12.96 -5.85
CA VAL A 148 19.22 11.53 -6.19
C VAL A 148 19.57 11.29 -7.65
N GLU A 149 19.12 12.15 -8.55
CA GLU A 149 19.39 12.05 -9.98
C GLU A 149 20.83 12.47 -10.36
N ASN A 150 21.50 13.22 -9.51
CA ASN A 150 22.88 13.67 -9.79
C ASN A 150 23.85 12.47 -9.89
N PRO A 151 24.41 12.18 -11.06
CA PRO A 151 25.29 11.02 -11.24
C PRO A 151 26.58 11.08 -10.43
N ALA A 152 27.02 12.28 -10.02
CA ALA A 152 28.22 12.48 -9.23
C ALA A 152 28.00 12.24 -7.72
N LYS A 153 26.74 12.16 -7.27
CA LYS A 153 26.40 11.95 -5.85
C LYS A 153 26.15 10.48 -5.60
N ASP A 154 26.96 9.83 -4.78
CA ASP A 154 26.69 8.46 -4.36
C ASP A 154 25.50 8.44 -3.39
N ILE A 155 24.53 7.60 -3.66
CA ILE A 155 23.31 7.43 -2.86
C ILE A 155 23.25 5.99 -2.35
N ALA A 156 23.09 5.84 -1.04
CA ALA A 156 22.77 4.55 -0.43
C ALA A 156 21.26 4.34 -0.51
N PHE A 157 20.80 3.74 -1.60
CA PHE A 157 19.40 3.40 -1.76
C PHE A 157 18.97 2.34 -0.73
N PRO A 158 17.72 2.38 -0.22
CA PRO A 158 17.16 1.30 0.56
C PRO A 158 17.17 -0.03 -0.21
N ASP A 159 17.40 -1.15 0.47
CA ASP A 159 17.45 -2.49 -0.15
C ASP A 159 16.16 -2.80 -0.92
N SER A 160 15.00 -2.36 -0.41
CA SER A 160 13.71 -2.51 -1.07
C SER A 160 13.66 -1.78 -2.43
N VAL A 161 14.29 -0.61 -2.53
CA VAL A 161 14.38 0.16 -3.77
C VAL A 161 15.32 -0.52 -4.76
N VAL A 162 16.48 -1.00 -4.30
CA VAL A 162 17.43 -1.75 -5.14
C VAL A 162 16.76 -3.01 -5.68
N SER A 163 16.08 -3.79 -4.82
CA SER A 163 15.35 -5.00 -5.17
C SER A 163 14.24 -4.72 -6.20
N MET A 164 13.44 -3.67 -6.00
CA MET A 164 12.41 -3.27 -6.96
C MET A 164 13.01 -2.92 -8.31
N LEU A 165 14.04 -2.07 -8.34
CA LEU A 165 14.70 -1.66 -9.59
C LEU A 165 15.46 -2.80 -10.27
N LYS A 166 15.89 -3.81 -9.52
CA LYS A 166 16.47 -5.05 -10.06
C LYS A 166 15.43 -5.92 -10.76
N GLY A 167 14.16 -5.80 -10.37
CA GLY A 167 13.04 -6.53 -10.95
C GLY A 167 12.50 -7.67 -10.08
N ASP A 168 12.89 -7.78 -8.80
CA ASP A 168 12.38 -8.80 -7.86
C ASP A 168 10.84 -8.71 -7.70
N LEU A 169 10.27 -7.51 -7.88
CA LEU A 169 8.83 -7.26 -7.82
C LEU A 169 8.16 -7.27 -9.21
N GLY A 170 8.88 -7.68 -10.24
CA GLY A 170 8.46 -7.59 -11.64
C GLY A 170 8.87 -6.27 -12.28
N GLN A 171 8.34 -6.01 -13.47
CA GLN A 171 8.65 -4.83 -14.28
C GLN A 171 7.39 -4.00 -14.52
N PRO A 172 7.44 -2.67 -14.40
CA PRO A 172 6.32 -1.83 -14.79
C PRO A 172 6.18 -1.80 -16.31
N PRO A 173 4.99 -1.55 -16.85
CA PRO A 173 4.82 -1.25 -18.26
C PRO A 173 5.71 -0.07 -18.66
N GLY A 174 6.55 -0.23 -19.66
CA GLY A 174 7.52 0.79 -20.08
C GLY A 174 8.89 0.73 -19.41
N GLY A 175 9.09 -0.15 -18.43
CA GLY A 175 10.36 -0.33 -17.72
C GLY A 175 10.66 0.76 -16.69
N TRP A 176 11.85 0.70 -16.11
CA TRP A 176 12.34 1.67 -15.14
C TRP A 176 13.11 2.81 -15.82
N PRO A 177 13.14 4.04 -15.26
CA PRO A 177 14.04 5.09 -15.71
C PRO A 177 15.50 4.61 -15.67
N GLU A 178 16.12 4.49 -16.85
CA GLU A 178 17.41 3.80 -17.03
C GLU A 178 18.52 4.38 -16.15
N ALA A 179 18.61 5.72 -16.08
CA ALA A 179 19.64 6.39 -15.30
C ALA A 179 19.54 6.06 -13.80
N LEU A 180 18.31 6.05 -13.25
CA LEU A 180 18.05 5.73 -11.85
C LEU A 180 18.32 4.25 -11.57
N GLN A 181 17.83 3.36 -12.45
CA GLN A 181 18.07 1.92 -12.33
C GLN A 181 19.56 1.60 -12.32
N LYS A 182 20.31 2.14 -13.29
CA LYS A 182 21.76 1.94 -13.38
C LYS A 182 22.48 2.44 -12.14
N LYS A 183 22.08 3.60 -11.61
CA LYS A 183 22.65 4.19 -10.40
C LYS A 183 22.39 3.32 -9.17
N ALA A 184 21.18 2.82 -9.00
CA ALA A 184 20.81 2.02 -7.85
C ALA A 184 21.46 0.64 -7.87
N LEU A 185 21.57 0.01 -9.05
CA LEU A 185 22.11 -1.33 -9.21
C LEU A 185 23.64 -1.38 -9.18
N LYS A 186 24.35 -0.26 -9.32
CA LYS A 186 25.83 -0.16 -9.22
C LYS A 186 26.57 -1.23 -10.03
N GLY A 187 26.03 -1.63 -11.16
CA GLY A 187 26.62 -2.63 -12.08
C GLY A 187 25.96 -4.02 -12.03
N ASP A 188 25.08 -4.28 -11.08
CA ASP A 188 24.26 -5.49 -11.09
C ASP A 188 23.33 -5.47 -12.31
N LYS A 189 23.06 -6.67 -12.86
CA LYS A 189 22.15 -6.81 -13.99
C LYS A 189 20.70 -6.92 -13.49
N PRO A 190 19.77 -6.12 -14.05
CA PRO A 190 18.36 -6.30 -13.76
C PRO A 190 17.84 -7.62 -14.36
N TYR A 191 16.78 -8.15 -13.76
CA TYR A 191 16.03 -9.24 -14.36
C TYR A 191 15.23 -8.74 -15.55
N THR A 192 15.22 -9.53 -16.63
CA THR A 192 14.43 -9.27 -17.84
C THR A 192 13.17 -10.12 -17.88
N ASP A 193 13.17 -11.22 -17.12
CA ASP A 193 12.08 -12.18 -17.04
C ASP A 193 11.36 -12.08 -15.69
N ARG A 194 10.22 -12.77 -15.58
CA ARG A 194 9.49 -12.86 -14.32
C ARG A 194 10.37 -13.52 -13.25
N PRO A 195 10.53 -12.92 -12.06
CA PRO A 195 11.36 -13.50 -11.01
C PRO A 195 11.00 -14.95 -10.68
N GLY A 196 9.69 -15.26 -10.64
CA GLY A 196 9.22 -16.62 -10.38
C GLY A 196 9.65 -17.66 -11.42
N ALA A 197 9.97 -17.24 -12.66
CA ALA A 197 10.48 -18.13 -13.69
C ALA A 197 11.96 -18.51 -13.47
N LEU A 198 12.66 -17.75 -12.63
CA LEU A 198 14.07 -17.98 -12.29
C LEU A 198 14.23 -18.87 -11.05
N LEU A 199 13.15 -19.12 -10.32
CA LEU A 199 13.17 -20.00 -9.15
C LEU A 199 13.21 -21.47 -9.56
N ALA A 200 13.94 -22.26 -8.79
CA ALA A 200 13.86 -23.72 -8.92
C ALA A 200 12.43 -24.18 -8.61
N GLN A 201 12.01 -25.26 -9.28
CA GLN A 201 10.72 -25.86 -8.96
C GLN A 201 10.70 -26.29 -7.48
N ALA A 202 9.64 -25.93 -6.76
CA ALA A 202 9.48 -26.30 -5.38
C ALA A 202 9.30 -27.83 -5.24
N ASP A 203 10.05 -28.44 -4.35
CA ASP A 203 9.86 -29.82 -3.90
C ASP A 203 8.94 -29.81 -2.68
N LEU A 204 7.65 -29.99 -2.90
CA LEU A 204 6.65 -29.92 -1.83
C LEU A 204 6.80 -31.04 -0.79
N ASP A 205 7.34 -32.20 -1.18
CA ASP A 205 7.60 -33.30 -0.25
C ASP A 205 8.76 -32.96 0.68
N ALA A 206 9.83 -32.37 0.15
CA ALA A 206 10.95 -31.89 0.95
C ALA A 206 10.54 -30.76 1.90
N GLU A 207 9.73 -29.79 1.43
CA GLU A 207 9.20 -28.71 2.25
C GLU A 207 8.30 -29.25 3.38
N ARG A 208 7.43 -30.19 3.06
CA ARG A 208 6.58 -30.87 4.05
C ARG A 208 7.41 -31.57 5.12
N ALA A 209 8.41 -32.36 4.72
CA ALA A 209 9.30 -33.06 5.64
C ALA A 209 10.06 -32.09 6.56
N ALA A 210 10.52 -30.95 6.01
CA ALA A 210 11.17 -29.91 6.78
C ALA A 210 10.23 -29.26 7.83
N ILE A 211 8.97 -29.02 7.45
CA ILE A 211 7.95 -28.49 8.36
C ILE A 211 7.61 -29.51 9.47
N GLU A 212 7.40 -30.78 9.11
CA GLU A 212 7.12 -31.86 10.05
C GLU A 212 8.26 -32.04 11.07
N THR A 213 9.49 -31.97 10.60
CA THR A 213 10.68 -31.99 11.47
C THR A 213 10.69 -30.83 12.43
N LYS A 214 10.38 -29.61 11.98
CA LYS A 214 10.35 -28.42 12.80
C LYS A 214 9.21 -28.41 13.82
N LEU A 215 8.07 -28.99 13.47
CA LEU A 215 6.89 -29.07 14.32
C LEU A 215 6.89 -30.29 15.24
N GLU A 216 7.80 -31.24 15.02
CA GLU A 216 7.87 -32.56 15.70
C GLU A 216 6.54 -33.34 15.61
N ARG A 217 5.78 -33.14 14.53
CA ARG A 217 4.52 -33.84 14.26
C ARG A 217 4.22 -33.87 12.76
N PRO A 218 3.41 -34.86 12.30
CA PRO A 218 2.94 -34.88 10.93
C PRO A 218 2.07 -33.66 10.60
N VAL A 219 2.15 -33.17 9.37
CA VAL A 219 1.23 -32.17 8.81
C VAL A 219 0.10 -32.89 8.13
N SER A 220 -1.15 -32.63 8.57
CA SER A 220 -2.33 -33.20 7.92
C SER A 220 -2.52 -32.58 6.54
N ASP A 221 -3.00 -33.36 5.59
CA ASP A 221 -3.51 -32.85 4.34
C ASP A 221 -4.79 -32.04 4.62
N PHE A 222 -5.01 -30.94 3.87
CA PHE A 222 -6.23 -30.17 3.93
C PHE A 222 -7.35 -30.88 3.18
#